data_7c94ca2e300d1a342bf48e6937ea08d5
#
_entry.id   7c94ca2e300d1a342bf48e6937ea08d5
#
_cell.length_a   1.000
_cell.length_b   1.000
_cell.length_c   1.000
_cell.angle_alpha   90.00
_cell.angle_beta   90.00
_cell.angle_gamma   90.00
#
_symmetry.space_group_name_H-M   'P 1'
#
loop_
_entity.id
_entity.type
_entity.pdbx_description
1 polymer ?
#
loop_
_entity_poly.entity_id
_entity_poly.type
_entity_poly.pdbx_seq_one_letter_code
_entity_poly.pdbx_strand_id
1 'polypeptide(L)'
;MAFSENIKQFSWICFVRLVLFLTLSGLSLNIPAQESILKRFVLLPDTICRLDTALNIIEASSGCYFSYNTDIIPIGDTVELKAPGDTLIRILHNIIANPDIQFKVVDELIVIYNDAETKLNESVSVRRKNMSDIILLKGKIIDRNSGEPIPFATINITGTRIGTISNSNGNFIFKYPRIFSHDSVVVSCMGFKMEKIRLDYLDTAYAEIFLKPDYIPIQEVIIRKTDPIYLLHSAISRIPQNYYTGPVNLTTFYRESVKKGNNYIIISEAILEIFRSGFNEEFPFDQVRMIKGRKNVDIQRTDTVTLRLKAGLQTSLYLDIVRNKPEFFNEDFFPYYTYDMTDIILDEDRYTYVITFKQHTYTEPPHYEGKIFIDMESLAIRAFEFNINPETIKKAAKYLVIHKPRNFDVIPVSAQYYVRYQNEKDRLYLAYILSDNVFRIRKKNQLISRTFQTITEMAVTDIQTQNVTRFKQKEITDVNDLFINQVGGYDEDFWGEYNYIQPDEPLEEALKRIGKLMERKGE
;
A
#
# COMPACT_ATOMS: atom_id res chain seq x y z
N MET A 1 -29.57 53.75 -55.52
CA MET A 1 -28.60 52.68 -55.81
C MET A 1 -27.22 52.90 -55.18
N ALA A 2 -27.06 53.73 -54.14
CA ALA A 2 -25.78 54.03 -53.53
C ALA A 2 -25.66 53.51 -52.03
N PHE A 3 -26.65 52.79 -51.53
CA PHE A 3 -26.68 52.31 -50.14
C PHE A 3 -26.34 50.82 -50.00
N SER A 4 -26.21 50.05 -51.08
CA SER A 4 -25.98 48.61 -51.04
C SER A 4 -24.49 48.20 -51.19
N GLU A 5 -23.63 49.10 -51.67
CA GLU A 5 -22.21 48.81 -51.90
C GLU A 5 -21.37 49.01 -50.60
N ASN A 6 -21.75 49.92 -49.71
CA ASN A 6 -21.04 50.16 -48.45
C ASN A 6 -21.21 49.05 -47.42
N ILE A 7 -22.29 48.28 -47.45
CA ILE A 7 -22.53 47.18 -46.55
C ILE A 7 -21.68 45.95 -46.93
N LYS A 8 -21.43 45.74 -48.21
CA LYS A 8 -20.57 44.61 -48.66
C LYS A 8 -19.08 44.84 -48.39
N GLN A 9 -18.59 46.09 -48.50
CA GLN A 9 -17.21 46.41 -48.16
C GLN A 9 -16.93 46.33 -46.64
N PHE A 10 -17.90 46.73 -45.80
CA PHE A 10 -17.77 46.65 -44.34
C PHE A 10 -17.79 45.19 -43.83
N SER A 11 -18.62 44.34 -44.45
CA SER A 11 -18.69 42.92 -44.15
C SER A 11 -17.40 42.17 -44.55
N TRP A 12 -16.77 42.54 -45.66
CA TRP A 12 -15.57 41.89 -46.15
C TRP A 12 -14.32 42.28 -45.32
N ILE A 13 -14.22 43.53 -44.87
CA ILE A 13 -13.16 44.00 -43.96
C ILE A 13 -13.27 43.35 -42.57
N CYS A 14 -14.48 43.16 -42.05
CA CYS A 14 -14.72 42.43 -40.79
C CYS A 14 -14.40 40.95 -40.93
N PHE A 15 -14.74 40.34 -42.08
CA PHE A 15 -14.42 38.92 -42.32
C PHE A 15 -12.92 38.69 -42.49
N VAL A 16 -12.20 39.54 -43.19
CA VAL A 16 -10.74 39.46 -43.33
C VAL A 16 -10.04 39.70 -42.01
N ARG A 17 -10.52 40.61 -41.15
CA ARG A 17 -9.99 40.82 -39.80
C ARG A 17 -10.28 39.64 -38.87
N LEU A 18 -11.45 39.01 -38.99
CA LEU A 18 -11.80 37.81 -38.22
C LEU A 18 -10.95 36.60 -38.62
N VAL A 19 -10.71 36.41 -39.92
CA VAL A 19 -9.84 35.34 -40.46
C VAL A 19 -8.37 35.58 -40.06
N LEU A 20 -7.89 36.84 -40.09
CA LEU A 20 -6.54 37.18 -39.65
C LEU A 20 -6.37 36.97 -38.12
N PHE A 21 -7.42 37.23 -37.35
CA PHE A 21 -7.39 36.98 -35.87
C PHE A 21 -7.42 35.50 -35.55
N LEU A 22 -8.15 34.68 -36.31
CA LEU A 22 -8.21 33.22 -36.16
C LEU A 22 -6.93 32.52 -36.65
N THR A 23 -6.21 33.08 -37.63
CA THR A 23 -4.92 32.54 -38.09
C THR A 23 -3.76 32.93 -37.17
N LEU A 24 -3.82 34.07 -36.45
CA LEU A 24 -2.83 34.43 -35.44
C LEU A 24 -3.03 33.71 -34.11
N SER A 25 -4.25 33.25 -33.81
CA SER A 25 -4.51 32.45 -32.60
C SER A 25 -4.19 30.95 -32.74
N GLY A 26 -3.88 30.49 -33.98
CA GLY A 26 -3.50 29.08 -34.26
C GLY A 26 -2.00 28.81 -34.23
N LEU A 27 -1.15 29.83 -34.12
CA LEU A 27 0.29 29.68 -33.88
C LEU A 27 0.58 29.80 -32.39
N SER A 28 0.16 28.81 -31.60
CA SER A 28 0.79 28.52 -30.32
C SER A 28 2.22 28.05 -30.65
N LEU A 29 3.15 28.99 -30.63
CA LEU A 29 4.57 28.68 -30.47
C LEU A 29 4.72 27.94 -29.14
N ASN A 30 4.76 26.63 -29.20
CA ASN A 30 5.29 25.80 -28.10
C ASN A 30 6.78 26.14 -27.98
N ILE A 31 7.09 27.28 -27.40
CA ILE A 31 8.42 27.54 -26.84
C ILE A 31 8.48 26.67 -25.62
N PRO A 32 9.45 25.74 -25.51
CA PRO A 32 9.60 24.95 -24.30
C PRO A 32 9.96 25.90 -23.15
N ALA A 33 8.99 26.24 -22.33
CA ALA A 33 9.16 27.09 -21.14
C ALA A 33 10.17 26.49 -20.14
N GLN A 34 10.49 25.21 -20.30
CA GLN A 34 11.41 24.43 -19.45
C GLN A 34 12.88 24.88 -19.52
N GLU A 35 13.38 25.40 -20.66
CA GLU A 35 14.77 25.88 -20.75
C GLU A 35 14.99 27.29 -20.20
N SER A 36 13.94 28.09 -20.00
CA SER A 36 14.08 29.51 -19.66
C SER A 36 14.46 29.75 -18.19
N ILE A 37 14.01 28.89 -17.26
CA ILE A 37 14.21 29.09 -15.81
C ILE A 37 15.67 28.86 -15.42
N LEU A 38 16.30 27.80 -15.86
CA LEU A 38 17.71 27.49 -15.56
C LEU A 38 18.68 28.53 -16.15
N LYS A 39 18.27 29.23 -17.22
CA LYS A 39 19.07 30.31 -17.84
C LYS A 39 18.81 31.68 -17.20
N ARG A 40 17.89 31.78 -16.22
CA ARG A 40 17.62 33.04 -15.50
C ARG A 40 18.86 33.46 -14.71
N PHE A 41 19.22 34.73 -14.81
CA PHE A 41 20.27 35.33 -13.98
C PHE A 41 19.72 35.59 -12.59
N VAL A 42 20.43 35.11 -11.55
CA VAL A 42 20.03 35.22 -10.14
C VAL A 42 21.07 36.07 -9.42
N LEU A 43 20.63 37.14 -8.79
CA LEU A 43 21.48 37.98 -7.92
C LEU A 43 21.68 37.29 -6.59
N LEU A 44 22.93 37.15 -6.16
CA LEU A 44 23.29 36.49 -4.91
C LEU A 44 24.21 37.39 -4.06
N PRO A 45 24.13 37.29 -2.75
CA PRO A 45 25.11 37.92 -1.84
C PRO A 45 26.42 37.10 -1.83
N ASP A 46 27.54 37.78 -1.52
CA ASP A 46 28.78 37.08 -1.14
C ASP A 46 28.59 36.46 0.24
N THR A 47 28.54 35.13 0.33
CA THR A 47 28.37 34.43 1.62
C THR A 47 28.88 33.01 1.55
N ILE A 48 29.39 32.54 2.69
CA ILE A 48 29.75 31.12 2.88
C ILE A 48 28.75 30.55 3.87
N CYS A 49 28.01 29.52 3.43
CA CYS A 49 26.98 28.90 4.24
C CYS A 49 26.86 27.42 3.90
N ARG A 50 26.03 26.70 4.64
CA ARG A 50 25.69 25.29 4.30
C ARG A 50 24.88 25.25 3.02
N LEU A 51 24.99 24.12 2.29
CA LEU A 51 24.30 23.92 1.01
C LEU A 51 22.75 24.05 1.16
N ASP A 52 22.16 23.56 2.26
CA ASP A 52 20.72 23.74 2.52
C ASP A 52 20.35 25.23 2.62
N THR A 53 21.17 26.02 3.31
CA THR A 53 21.00 27.46 3.45
C THR A 53 21.22 28.18 2.11
N ALA A 54 22.21 27.75 1.33
CA ALA A 54 22.48 28.31 0.00
C ALA A 54 21.29 28.09 -0.95
N LEU A 55 20.68 26.88 -0.96
CA LEU A 55 19.50 26.58 -1.74
C LEU A 55 18.31 27.49 -1.35
N ASN A 56 18.07 27.69 -0.05
CA ASN A 56 17.02 28.61 0.42
C ASN A 56 17.24 30.07 -0.03
N ILE A 57 18.50 30.54 -0.04
CA ILE A 57 18.84 31.89 -0.54
C ILE A 57 18.56 31.99 -2.05
N ILE A 58 18.89 30.95 -2.79
CA ILE A 58 18.65 30.90 -4.23
C ILE A 58 17.13 30.82 -4.53
N GLU A 59 16.34 30.07 -3.77
CA GLU A 59 14.87 30.03 -3.86
C GLU A 59 14.28 31.44 -3.68
N ALA A 60 14.68 32.12 -2.61
CA ALA A 60 14.20 33.46 -2.31
C ALA A 60 14.56 34.49 -3.40
N SER A 61 15.72 34.31 -4.06
CA SER A 61 16.23 35.25 -5.07
C SER A 61 15.76 34.93 -6.49
N SER A 62 15.43 33.67 -6.77
CA SER A 62 15.05 33.19 -8.12
C SER A 62 13.54 33.05 -8.31
N GLY A 63 12.76 32.88 -7.23
CA GLY A 63 11.35 32.55 -7.27
C GLY A 63 11.08 31.11 -7.70
N CYS A 64 12.08 30.23 -7.66
CA CYS A 64 11.96 28.79 -7.94
C CYS A 64 12.04 28.00 -6.65
N TYR A 65 11.59 26.75 -6.67
CA TYR A 65 11.70 25.81 -5.54
C TYR A 65 12.58 24.65 -5.91
N PHE A 66 13.30 24.07 -4.93
CA PHE A 66 14.13 22.89 -5.16
C PHE A 66 13.50 21.64 -4.53
N SER A 67 13.55 20.54 -5.27
CA SER A 67 13.25 19.19 -4.79
C SER A 67 14.47 18.32 -4.98
N TYR A 68 14.98 17.74 -3.91
CA TYR A 68 16.18 16.91 -3.94
C TYR A 68 16.12 15.80 -2.88
N ASN A 69 16.89 14.74 -3.12
CA ASN A 69 17.12 13.69 -2.14
C ASN A 69 18.40 14.01 -1.34
N THR A 70 18.29 14.06 -0.02
CA THR A 70 19.41 14.35 0.91
C THR A 70 20.50 13.27 0.88
N ASP A 71 20.20 12.06 0.39
CA ASP A 71 21.19 10.99 0.23
C ASP A 71 22.10 11.20 -1.00
N ILE A 72 21.64 12.03 -1.96
CA ILE A 72 22.37 12.32 -3.21
C ILE A 72 23.15 13.62 -3.09
N ILE A 73 22.67 14.57 -2.28
CA ILE A 73 23.25 15.88 -2.13
C ILE A 73 23.72 16.07 -0.68
N PRO A 74 25.00 16.35 -0.44
CA PRO A 74 25.55 16.56 0.89
C PRO A 74 25.11 17.92 1.45
N ILE A 75 23.88 18.06 1.87
CA ILE A 75 23.24 19.30 2.31
C ILE A 75 23.97 19.98 3.50
N GLY A 76 24.81 19.22 4.23
CA GLY A 76 25.61 19.72 5.33
C GLY A 76 26.92 20.39 4.92
N ASP A 77 27.34 20.24 3.65
CA ASP A 77 28.60 20.79 3.16
C ASP A 77 28.54 22.31 3.07
N THR A 78 29.71 22.92 3.30
CA THR A 78 29.87 24.37 3.21
C THR A 78 30.16 24.78 1.77
N VAL A 79 29.37 25.72 1.25
CA VAL A 79 29.46 26.24 -0.13
C VAL A 79 29.60 27.76 -0.11
N GLU A 80 30.19 28.30 -1.17
CA GLU A 80 30.38 29.74 -1.36
C GLU A 80 29.44 30.25 -2.45
N LEU A 81 28.58 31.24 -2.11
CA LEU A 81 27.81 32.03 -3.07
C LEU A 81 28.56 33.32 -3.37
N LYS A 82 28.66 33.70 -4.66
CA LYS A 82 29.41 34.86 -5.13
C LYS A 82 28.51 35.91 -5.77
N ALA A 83 28.70 37.17 -5.34
CA ALA A 83 28.08 38.33 -5.98
C ALA A 83 28.80 38.70 -7.30
N PRO A 84 28.08 39.30 -8.30
CA PRO A 84 26.68 39.67 -8.25
C PRO A 84 25.70 38.52 -8.54
N GLY A 85 26.17 37.27 -8.72
CA GLY A 85 25.42 36.12 -9.12
C GLY A 85 25.80 35.64 -10.52
N ASP A 86 25.06 34.65 -11.04
CA ASP A 86 25.22 34.08 -12.38
C ASP A 86 23.89 33.49 -12.85
N THR A 87 23.89 32.77 -13.95
CA THR A 87 22.73 31.98 -14.38
C THR A 87 22.49 30.84 -13.39
N LEU A 88 21.21 30.55 -13.12
CA LEU A 88 20.80 29.57 -12.11
C LEU A 88 21.48 28.21 -12.31
N ILE A 89 21.61 27.75 -13.56
CA ILE A 89 22.29 26.50 -13.89
C ILE A 89 23.76 26.48 -13.48
N ARG A 90 24.50 27.59 -13.68
CA ARG A 90 25.90 27.70 -13.29
C ARG A 90 26.08 27.77 -11.79
N ILE A 91 25.19 28.50 -11.10
CA ILE A 91 25.20 28.55 -9.64
C ILE A 91 25.03 27.15 -9.07
N LEU A 92 24.03 26.40 -9.56
CA LEU A 92 23.75 25.04 -9.09
C LEU A 92 24.91 24.08 -9.36
N HIS A 93 25.55 24.13 -10.54
CA HIS A 93 26.73 23.30 -10.82
C HIS A 93 27.95 23.68 -9.96
N ASN A 94 28.08 24.95 -9.58
CA ASN A 94 29.19 25.39 -8.73
C ASN A 94 29.04 24.97 -7.27
N ILE A 95 27.82 25.02 -6.73
CA ILE A 95 27.55 24.64 -5.33
C ILE A 95 27.35 23.12 -5.15
N ILE A 96 26.94 22.42 -6.22
CA ILE A 96 26.79 20.97 -6.24
C ILE A 96 27.86 20.43 -7.19
N ALA A 97 29.08 20.31 -6.69
CA ALA A 97 30.25 19.90 -7.50
C ALA A 97 30.28 18.39 -7.80
N ASN A 98 29.15 17.83 -8.24
CA ASN A 98 29.02 16.43 -8.63
C ASN A 98 28.56 16.34 -10.10
N PRO A 99 29.39 15.78 -11.02
CA PRO A 99 29.06 15.72 -12.47
C PRO A 99 27.88 14.80 -12.79
N ASP A 100 27.53 13.86 -11.91
CA ASP A 100 26.42 12.93 -12.10
C ASP A 100 25.05 13.55 -11.74
N ILE A 101 25.05 14.75 -11.17
CA ILE A 101 23.84 15.46 -10.79
C ILE A 101 23.27 16.24 -11.98
N GLN A 102 21.99 16.07 -12.24
CA GLN A 102 21.21 16.73 -13.27
C GLN A 102 20.09 17.57 -12.68
N PHE A 103 19.61 18.55 -13.45
CA PHE A 103 18.53 19.45 -13.05
C PHE A 103 17.38 19.38 -14.06
N LYS A 104 16.18 19.07 -13.60
CA LYS A 104 14.96 19.03 -14.40
C LYS A 104 13.97 20.07 -13.89
N VAL A 105 13.49 20.92 -14.80
CA VAL A 105 12.48 21.94 -14.46
C VAL A 105 11.09 21.39 -14.71
N VAL A 106 10.21 21.50 -13.71
CA VAL A 106 8.79 21.17 -13.79
C VAL A 106 8.02 22.37 -13.22
N ASP A 107 7.47 23.20 -14.10
CA ASP A 107 6.90 24.50 -13.75
C ASP A 107 7.93 25.40 -13.01
N GLU A 108 7.67 25.80 -11.78
CA GLU A 108 8.60 26.58 -10.93
C GLU A 108 9.47 25.70 -10.02
N LEU A 109 9.35 24.38 -10.11
CA LEU A 109 10.09 23.40 -9.31
C LEU A 109 11.31 22.88 -10.09
N ILE A 110 12.49 22.95 -9.49
CA ILE A 110 13.74 22.38 -10.02
C ILE A 110 14.04 21.11 -9.25
N VAL A 111 13.93 19.98 -9.92
CA VAL A 111 14.24 18.66 -9.37
C VAL A 111 15.73 18.38 -9.60
N ILE A 112 16.46 18.13 -8.52
CA ILE A 112 17.88 17.77 -8.53
C ILE A 112 17.99 16.26 -8.35
N TYR A 113 18.56 15.55 -9.33
CA TYR A 113 18.60 14.09 -9.34
C TYR A 113 19.94 13.56 -9.90
N ASN A 114 20.25 12.29 -9.62
CA ASN A 114 21.44 11.62 -10.16
C ASN A 114 21.07 10.89 -11.47
N ASP A 115 21.78 11.18 -12.57
CA ASP A 115 21.52 10.60 -13.89
C ASP A 115 21.76 9.08 -13.93
N ALA A 116 22.67 8.56 -13.11
CA ALA A 116 22.91 7.12 -12.99
C ALA A 116 21.69 6.39 -12.38
N GLU A 117 21.04 6.97 -11.37
CA GLU A 117 19.79 6.44 -10.79
C GLU A 117 18.61 6.62 -11.74
N THR A 118 18.58 7.70 -12.51
CA THR A 118 17.51 7.95 -13.50
C THR A 118 17.62 7.00 -14.67
N LYS A 119 18.84 6.65 -15.14
CA LYS A 119 19.04 5.62 -16.17
C LYS A 119 18.61 4.23 -15.68
N LEU A 120 18.80 3.92 -14.39
CA LEU A 120 18.21 2.72 -13.79
C LEU A 120 16.67 2.80 -13.76
N ASN A 121 16.11 3.95 -13.38
CA ASN A 121 14.66 4.18 -13.31
C ASN A 121 14.02 4.39 -14.69
N GLU A 122 14.71 5.01 -15.65
CA GLU A 122 14.28 5.04 -17.05
C GLU A 122 14.37 3.66 -17.70
N SER A 123 15.36 2.85 -17.37
CA SER A 123 15.39 1.44 -17.79
C SER A 123 14.23 0.66 -17.18
N VAL A 124 13.76 1.01 -15.98
CA VAL A 124 12.54 0.45 -15.36
C VAL A 124 11.27 1.07 -15.97
N SER A 125 11.23 2.36 -16.31
CA SER A 125 10.07 3.01 -16.95
C SER A 125 9.97 2.74 -18.45
N VAL A 126 11.09 2.63 -19.17
CA VAL A 126 11.18 2.11 -20.55
C VAL A 126 10.90 0.60 -20.56
N ARG A 127 11.30 -0.13 -19.52
CA ARG A 127 10.87 -1.51 -19.27
C ARG A 127 9.36 -1.60 -19.04
N ARG A 128 8.72 -0.68 -18.32
CA ARG A 128 7.23 -0.60 -18.23
C ARG A 128 6.55 -0.32 -19.58
N LYS A 129 7.16 0.46 -20.47
CA LYS A 129 6.60 0.77 -21.80
C LYS A 129 6.79 -0.37 -22.81
N ASN A 130 7.75 -1.26 -22.58
CA ASN A 130 7.96 -2.51 -23.33
C ASN A 130 7.33 -3.74 -22.62
N MET A 131 6.50 -3.54 -21.61
CA MET A 131 5.81 -4.58 -20.82
C MET A 131 4.57 -5.15 -21.53
N SER A 132 4.64 -5.39 -22.83
CA SER A 132 3.55 -6.04 -23.56
C SER A 132 3.46 -7.55 -23.32
N ASP A 133 4.36 -8.12 -22.51
CA ASP A 133 4.43 -9.58 -22.33
C ASP A 133 4.50 -9.94 -20.84
N ILE A 134 3.32 -10.16 -20.24
CA ILE A 134 3.16 -10.60 -18.85
C ILE A 134 3.07 -12.12 -18.82
N ILE A 135 3.88 -12.76 -18.01
CA ILE A 135 3.76 -14.18 -17.69
C ILE A 135 2.81 -14.34 -16.51
N LEU A 136 1.88 -15.27 -16.64
CA LEU A 136 0.95 -15.68 -15.62
C LEU A 136 1.40 -17.03 -15.06
N LEU A 137 1.85 -17.07 -13.81
CA LEU A 137 2.16 -18.26 -13.05
C LEU A 137 1.04 -18.52 -12.05
N LYS A 138 0.45 -19.72 -12.09
CA LYS A 138 -0.52 -20.19 -11.10
C LYS A 138 0.07 -21.35 -10.33
N GLY A 139 -0.35 -21.50 -9.07
CA GLY A 139 0.14 -22.65 -8.30
C GLY A 139 -0.42 -22.73 -6.90
N LYS A 140 0.17 -23.62 -6.13
CA LYS A 140 -0.18 -23.90 -4.74
C LYS A 140 1.08 -24.06 -3.90
N ILE A 141 1.04 -23.52 -2.69
CA ILE A 141 2.10 -23.69 -1.70
C ILE A 141 1.63 -24.72 -0.68
N ILE A 142 2.48 -25.72 -0.45
CA ILE A 142 2.13 -26.94 0.28
C ILE A 142 3.22 -27.21 1.33
N ASP A 143 2.80 -27.62 2.52
CA ASP A 143 3.70 -28.15 3.55
C ASP A 143 4.23 -29.52 3.10
N ARG A 144 5.54 -29.64 2.97
CA ARG A 144 6.21 -30.86 2.52
C ARG A 144 5.97 -32.07 3.43
N ASN A 145 5.74 -31.84 4.72
CA ASN A 145 5.59 -32.91 5.70
C ASN A 145 4.15 -33.38 5.84
N SER A 146 3.21 -32.44 5.93
CA SER A 146 1.79 -32.77 6.15
C SER A 146 0.98 -32.91 4.85
N GLY A 147 1.46 -32.33 3.74
CA GLY A 147 0.70 -32.22 2.51
C GLY A 147 -0.41 -31.16 2.55
N GLU A 148 -0.54 -30.43 3.66
CA GLU A 148 -1.55 -29.41 3.82
C GLU A 148 -1.18 -28.10 3.08
N PRO A 149 -2.16 -27.33 2.62
CA PRO A 149 -1.90 -26.05 1.98
C PRO A 149 -1.35 -25.03 2.98
N ILE A 150 -0.40 -24.21 2.55
CA ILE A 150 0.16 -23.12 3.35
C ILE A 150 -0.51 -21.81 2.98
N PRO A 151 -1.35 -21.23 3.85
CA PRO A 151 -1.99 -19.95 3.62
C PRO A 151 -1.03 -18.78 3.83
N PHE A 152 -1.29 -17.68 3.13
CA PHE A 152 -0.64 -16.38 3.30
C PHE A 152 0.89 -16.39 3.16
N ALA A 153 1.43 -17.36 2.41
CA ALA A 153 2.83 -17.38 2.04
C ALA A 153 3.11 -16.29 1.00
N THR A 154 4.20 -15.56 1.15
CA THR A 154 4.63 -14.50 0.22
C THR A 154 5.46 -15.10 -0.91
N ILE A 155 5.28 -14.57 -2.12
CA ILE A 155 6.01 -14.95 -3.34
C ILE A 155 6.54 -13.66 -3.95
N ASN A 156 7.88 -13.46 -3.98
CA ASN A 156 8.50 -12.23 -4.47
C ASN A 156 9.67 -12.53 -5.40
N ILE A 157 9.81 -11.78 -6.50
CA ILE A 157 11.02 -11.86 -7.33
C ILE A 157 12.18 -11.21 -6.59
N THR A 158 13.28 -11.93 -6.46
CA THR A 158 14.50 -11.48 -5.76
C THR A 158 14.98 -10.13 -6.30
N GLY A 159 15.18 -9.16 -5.41
CA GLY A 159 15.70 -7.83 -5.76
C GLY A 159 14.70 -6.92 -6.47
N THR A 160 13.43 -7.30 -6.53
CA THR A 160 12.35 -6.47 -7.08
C THR A 160 11.25 -6.23 -6.06
N ARG A 161 10.30 -5.37 -6.40
CA ARG A 161 9.09 -5.09 -5.60
C ARG A 161 7.87 -5.86 -6.10
N ILE A 162 8.08 -6.79 -7.04
CA ILE A 162 6.99 -7.54 -7.67
C ILE A 162 6.74 -8.79 -6.86
N GLY A 163 5.55 -8.90 -6.28
CA GLY A 163 5.16 -10.01 -5.43
C GLY A 163 3.67 -10.30 -5.44
N THR A 164 3.32 -11.41 -4.81
CA THR A 164 1.95 -11.83 -4.52
C THR A 164 1.92 -12.63 -3.21
N ILE A 165 0.73 -13.03 -2.78
CA ILE A 165 0.53 -13.84 -1.58
C ILE A 165 -0.44 -14.99 -1.89
N SER A 166 -0.25 -16.16 -1.26
CA SER A 166 -1.20 -17.27 -1.36
C SER A 166 -2.47 -16.98 -0.57
N ASN A 167 -3.60 -17.52 -1.04
CA ASN A 167 -4.89 -17.43 -0.34
C ASN A 167 -4.99 -18.43 0.83
N SER A 168 -6.14 -18.49 1.51
CA SER A 168 -6.41 -19.43 2.62
C SER A 168 -6.22 -20.91 2.27
N ASN A 169 -6.29 -21.28 1.00
CA ASN A 169 -6.10 -22.65 0.49
C ASN A 169 -4.70 -22.87 -0.10
N GLY A 170 -3.75 -21.96 0.14
CA GLY A 170 -2.40 -22.03 -0.37
C GLY A 170 -2.26 -21.71 -1.86
N ASN A 171 -3.34 -21.43 -2.59
CA ASN A 171 -3.31 -21.13 -4.02
C ASN A 171 -2.83 -19.71 -4.27
N PHE A 172 -2.08 -19.51 -5.37
CA PHE A 172 -1.61 -18.19 -5.78
C PHE A 172 -1.74 -17.97 -7.29
N ILE A 173 -1.84 -16.69 -7.65
CA ILE A 173 -1.68 -16.17 -9.00
C ILE A 173 -0.58 -15.13 -8.94
N PHE A 174 0.43 -15.30 -9.78
CA PHE A 174 1.56 -14.40 -9.87
C PHE A 174 1.77 -13.93 -11.30
N LYS A 175 1.63 -12.63 -11.52
CA LYS A 175 1.86 -11.97 -12.79
C LYS A 175 3.17 -11.22 -12.73
N TYR A 176 4.04 -11.47 -13.69
CA TYR A 176 5.33 -10.79 -13.76
C TYR A 176 5.76 -10.56 -15.21
N PRO A 177 6.51 -9.47 -15.50
CA PRO A 177 7.05 -9.21 -16.82
C PRO A 177 8.00 -10.30 -17.28
N ARG A 178 7.92 -10.71 -18.54
CA ARG A 178 8.76 -11.76 -19.14
C ARG A 178 10.27 -11.52 -18.96
N ILE A 179 10.69 -10.27 -18.84
CA ILE A 179 12.11 -9.94 -18.62
C ILE A 179 12.70 -10.60 -17.36
N PHE A 180 11.85 -10.95 -16.37
CA PHE A 180 12.25 -11.62 -15.14
C PHE A 180 12.17 -13.15 -15.21
N SER A 181 11.86 -13.75 -16.39
CA SER A 181 11.67 -15.19 -16.52
C SER A 181 12.88 -16.03 -16.10
N HIS A 182 14.09 -15.47 -16.13
CA HIS A 182 15.33 -16.14 -15.70
C HIS A 182 15.74 -15.77 -14.27
N ASP A 183 15.01 -14.90 -13.61
CA ASP A 183 15.25 -14.52 -12.22
C ASP A 183 14.70 -15.57 -11.25
N SER A 184 15.02 -15.42 -9.97
CA SER A 184 14.52 -16.30 -8.93
C SER A 184 13.38 -15.66 -8.18
N VAL A 185 12.39 -16.47 -7.83
CA VAL A 185 11.35 -16.15 -6.87
C VAL A 185 11.70 -16.72 -5.51
N VAL A 186 11.46 -15.93 -4.48
CA VAL A 186 11.54 -16.34 -3.08
C VAL A 186 10.15 -16.58 -2.56
N VAL A 187 9.93 -17.76 -1.98
CA VAL A 187 8.66 -18.15 -1.35
C VAL A 187 8.93 -18.34 0.14
N SER A 188 8.20 -17.61 0.98
CA SER A 188 8.38 -17.66 2.44
C SER A 188 7.04 -17.65 3.18
N CYS A 189 7.02 -18.37 4.31
CA CYS A 189 5.94 -18.35 5.29
C CYS A 189 6.52 -18.57 6.68
N MET A 190 5.91 -17.95 7.70
CA MET A 190 6.33 -18.14 9.08
C MET A 190 6.28 -19.61 9.51
N GLY A 191 7.33 -20.10 10.19
CA GLY A 191 7.46 -21.48 10.61
C GLY A 191 7.92 -22.43 9.52
N PHE A 192 8.30 -21.92 8.34
CA PHE A 192 8.79 -22.68 7.22
C PHE A 192 10.13 -22.14 6.71
N LYS A 193 10.98 -23.04 6.25
CA LYS A 193 12.21 -22.68 5.57
C LYS A 193 11.90 -22.00 4.24
N MET A 194 12.52 -20.85 4.00
CA MET A 194 12.41 -20.12 2.74
C MET A 194 12.93 -20.93 1.57
N GLU A 195 12.20 -20.95 0.46
CA GLU A 195 12.63 -21.59 -0.78
C GLU A 195 12.88 -20.52 -1.86
N LYS A 196 14.03 -20.66 -2.53
CA LYS A 196 14.42 -19.82 -3.66
C LYS A 196 14.44 -20.64 -4.93
N ILE A 197 13.58 -20.33 -5.88
CA ILE A 197 13.35 -21.12 -7.09
C ILE A 197 13.49 -20.21 -8.30
N ARG A 198 14.19 -20.65 -9.34
CA ARG A 198 14.24 -19.93 -10.62
C ARG A 198 12.89 -20.05 -11.32
N LEU A 199 12.40 -18.95 -11.87
CA LEU A 199 11.09 -18.87 -12.53
C LEU A 199 11.02 -19.75 -13.78
N ASP A 200 12.12 -19.93 -14.50
CA ASP A 200 12.19 -20.79 -15.69
C ASP A 200 12.13 -22.30 -15.38
N TYR A 201 12.24 -22.70 -14.10
CA TYR A 201 12.07 -24.09 -13.67
C TYR A 201 10.65 -24.40 -13.20
N LEU A 202 9.79 -23.37 -13.06
CA LEU A 202 8.41 -23.55 -12.66
C LEU A 202 7.52 -23.77 -13.89
N ASP A 203 6.61 -24.74 -13.80
CA ASP A 203 5.58 -24.89 -14.81
C ASP A 203 4.62 -23.70 -14.74
N THR A 204 4.55 -22.93 -15.81
CA THR A 204 3.68 -21.75 -15.88
C THR A 204 2.20 -22.12 -15.91
N ALA A 205 1.85 -23.35 -16.29
CA ALA A 205 0.45 -23.82 -16.26
C ALA A 205 -0.03 -24.01 -14.82
N TYR A 206 0.76 -24.71 -13.98
CA TYR A 206 0.47 -24.88 -12.57
C TYR A 206 1.71 -25.36 -11.80
N ALA A 207 2.16 -24.57 -10.82
CA ALA A 207 3.33 -24.87 -10.01
C ALA A 207 2.94 -25.31 -8.60
N GLU A 208 3.44 -26.46 -8.16
CA GLU A 208 3.37 -26.87 -6.75
C GLU A 208 4.71 -26.54 -6.08
N ILE A 209 4.66 -25.72 -5.04
CA ILE A 209 5.83 -25.29 -4.27
C ILE A 209 5.73 -25.86 -2.87
N PHE A 210 6.72 -26.67 -2.50
CA PHE A 210 6.75 -27.35 -1.21
C PHE A 210 7.69 -26.63 -0.27
N LEU A 211 7.16 -26.06 0.83
CA LEU A 211 7.98 -25.52 1.92
C LEU A 211 8.17 -26.59 3.00
N LYS A 212 9.35 -26.63 3.57
CA LYS A 212 9.69 -27.52 4.67
C LYS A 212 9.44 -26.79 5.99
N PRO A 213 8.63 -27.33 6.92
CA PRO A 213 8.53 -26.80 8.27
C PRO A 213 9.91 -26.79 8.93
N ASP A 214 10.22 -25.73 9.63
CA ASP A 214 11.42 -25.65 10.45
C ASP A 214 11.03 -25.28 11.88
N TYR A 215 11.05 -26.28 12.73
CA TYR A 215 10.78 -26.14 14.15
C TYR A 215 12.07 -26.32 14.91
N ILE A 216 12.39 -25.39 15.80
CA ILE A 216 13.43 -25.60 16.78
C ILE A 216 12.77 -26.27 17.97
N PRO A 217 13.14 -27.50 18.32
CA PRO A 217 12.68 -28.09 19.57
C PRO A 217 13.14 -27.20 20.72
N ILE A 218 12.22 -26.72 21.54
CA ILE A 218 12.49 -25.84 22.70
C ILE A 218 13.57 -26.42 23.65
N GLN A 219 13.84 -27.72 23.58
CA GLN A 219 14.88 -28.40 24.37
C GLN A 219 16.32 -28.06 23.96
N GLU A 220 16.59 -27.54 22.77
CA GLU A 220 17.94 -27.20 22.32
C GLU A 220 18.32 -25.72 22.49
N VAL A 221 17.35 -24.86 22.74
CA VAL A 221 17.62 -23.45 23.01
C VAL A 221 17.59 -23.23 24.50
N ILE A 222 18.73 -22.99 25.13
CA ILE A 222 18.78 -22.36 26.45
C ILE A 222 18.17 -20.97 26.29
N ILE A 223 16.86 -20.87 26.44
CA ILE A 223 16.15 -19.60 26.51
C ILE A 223 16.71 -18.91 27.74
N ARG A 224 17.73 -18.08 27.58
CA ARG A 224 18.00 -17.05 28.58
C ARG A 224 16.67 -16.34 28.72
N LYS A 225 16.16 -16.27 29.93
CA LYS A 225 14.90 -15.60 30.29
C LYS A 225 15.03 -14.12 29.86
N THR A 226 14.86 -13.85 28.58
CA THR A 226 14.84 -12.48 28.07
C THR A 226 13.46 -11.94 28.41
N ASP A 227 13.42 -10.83 29.13
CA ASP A 227 12.18 -10.18 29.50
C ASP A 227 11.41 -9.76 28.23
N PRO A 228 10.19 -10.26 28.00
CA PRO A 228 9.39 -9.89 26.84
C PRO A 228 9.15 -8.37 26.73
N ILE A 229 8.98 -7.69 27.85
CA ILE A 229 8.76 -6.24 27.90
C ILE A 229 10.01 -5.51 27.43
N TYR A 230 11.20 -5.96 27.83
CA TYR A 230 12.48 -5.41 27.33
C TYR A 230 12.61 -5.60 25.80
N LEU A 231 12.22 -6.76 25.28
CA LEU A 231 12.23 -6.99 23.81
C LEU A 231 11.27 -6.04 23.08
N LEU A 232 10.07 -5.81 23.63
CA LEU A 232 9.10 -4.90 23.06
C LEU A 232 9.60 -3.45 23.04
N HIS A 233 10.16 -2.96 24.17
CA HIS A 233 10.80 -1.63 24.22
C HIS A 233 11.93 -1.51 23.19
N SER A 234 12.78 -2.53 23.11
CA SER A 234 13.87 -2.56 22.14
C SER A 234 13.37 -2.58 20.68
N ALA A 235 12.30 -3.33 20.40
CA ALA A 235 11.69 -3.38 19.07
C ALA A 235 11.07 -2.02 18.69
N ILE A 236 10.35 -1.37 19.60
CA ILE A 236 9.75 -0.06 19.38
C ILE A 236 10.83 1.01 19.13
N SER A 237 11.91 1.00 19.93
CA SER A 237 13.02 1.96 19.77
C SER A 237 13.77 1.80 18.45
N ARG A 238 13.75 0.60 17.84
CA ARG A 238 14.40 0.29 16.56
C ARG A 238 13.48 0.47 15.35
N ILE A 239 12.25 0.94 15.51
CA ILE A 239 11.35 1.22 14.37
C ILE A 239 12.04 2.09 13.31
N PRO A 240 12.72 3.22 13.65
CA PRO A 240 13.37 4.07 12.65
C PRO A 240 14.51 3.38 11.87
N GLN A 241 15.16 2.37 12.48
CA GLN A 241 16.24 1.60 11.84
C GLN A 241 15.68 0.46 10.98
N ASN A 242 14.59 -0.17 11.42
CA ASN A 242 14.06 -1.38 10.79
C ASN A 242 13.04 -1.08 9.69
N TYR A 243 12.30 0.02 9.79
CA TYR A 243 11.21 0.35 8.85
C TYR A 243 11.53 1.59 8.04
N TYR A 244 10.92 1.68 6.87
CA TYR A 244 10.92 2.93 6.13
C TYR A 244 9.92 3.89 6.77
N THR A 245 10.41 5.00 7.28
CA THR A 245 9.61 5.99 8.01
C THR A 245 9.31 7.26 7.22
N GLY A 246 9.85 7.38 6.00
CA GLY A 246 9.55 8.49 5.10
C GLY A 246 8.20 8.38 4.40
N PRO A 247 7.83 9.36 3.58
CA PRO A 247 6.64 9.28 2.74
C PRO A 247 6.73 8.14 1.72
N VAL A 248 5.63 7.41 1.47
CA VAL A 248 5.59 6.27 0.56
C VAL A 248 4.24 6.18 -0.17
N ASN A 249 4.27 5.77 -1.43
CA ASN A 249 3.09 5.30 -2.15
C ASN A 249 3.10 3.78 -2.22
N LEU A 250 2.01 3.17 -1.78
CA LEU A 250 1.80 1.73 -1.83
C LEU A 250 0.74 1.43 -2.88
N THR A 251 1.04 0.52 -3.82
CA THR A 251 0.00 -0.08 -4.65
C THR A 251 -0.51 -1.34 -3.94
N THR A 252 -1.80 -1.45 -3.75
CA THR A 252 -2.40 -2.54 -2.98
C THR A 252 -3.54 -3.20 -3.73
N PHE A 253 -3.62 -4.51 -3.62
CA PHE A 253 -4.86 -5.24 -3.83
C PHE A 253 -5.69 -5.13 -2.56
N TYR A 254 -6.98 -4.81 -2.71
CA TYR A 254 -7.94 -4.73 -1.62
C TYR A 254 -9.18 -5.55 -1.94
N ARG A 255 -9.63 -6.38 -0.99
CA ARG A 255 -10.88 -7.14 -1.07
C ARG A 255 -11.68 -6.99 0.21
N GLU A 256 -12.96 -6.73 0.06
CA GLU A 256 -13.95 -6.78 1.14
C GLU A 256 -15.06 -7.73 0.73
N SER A 257 -15.30 -8.75 1.54
CA SER A 257 -16.34 -9.74 1.29
C SER A 257 -17.24 -9.94 2.50
N VAL A 258 -18.51 -10.21 2.23
CA VAL A 258 -19.52 -10.51 3.24
C VAL A 258 -20.15 -11.87 2.95
N LYS A 259 -20.09 -12.75 3.95
CA LYS A 259 -20.80 -14.04 3.94
C LYS A 259 -22.04 -13.99 4.81
N LYS A 260 -23.08 -14.71 4.39
CA LYS A 260 -24.27 -15.03 5.19
C LYS A 260 -24.34 -16.56 5.32
N GLY A 261 -24.03 -17.06 6.53
CA GLY A 261 -23.68 -18.47 6.71
C GLY A 261 -22.44 -18.80 5.88
N ASN A 262 -22.51 -19.82 5.04
CA ASN A 262 -21.41 -20.26 4.18
C ASN A 262 -21.38 -19.60 2.78
N ASN A 263 -22.35 -18.70 2.48
CA ASN A 263 -22.46 -18.14 1.14
C ASN A 263 -21.96 -16.70 1.08
N TYR A 264 -21.07 -16.40 0.15
CA TYR A 264 -20.74 -15.04 -0.22
C TYR A 264 -21.94 -14.32 -0.81
N ILE A 265 -22.28 -13.15 -0.28
CA ILE A 265 -23.39 -12.31 -0.73
C ILE A 265 -22.93 -10.96 -1.28
N ILE A 266 -21.78 -10.49 -0.85
CA ILE A 266 -21.13 -9.27 -1.33
C ILE A 266 -19.64 -9.55 -1.49
N ILE A 267 -19.08 -9.12 -2.61
CA ILE A 267 -17.65 -9.14 -2.88
C ILE A 267 -17.31 -7.82 -3.57
N SER A 268 -16.39 -7.07 -3.01
CA SER A 268 -15.86 -5.83 -3.57
C SER A 268 -14.35 -5.91 -3.62
N GLU A 269 -13.76 -5.61 -4.76
CA GLU A 269 -12.31 -5.72 -4.98
C GLU A 269 -11.79 -4.48 -5.69
N ALA A 270 -10.59 -4.05 -5.36
CA ALA A 270 -9.93 -2.95 -6.05
C ALA A 270 -8.41 -3.05 -6.06
N ILE A 271 -7.81 -2.31 -6.99
CA ILE A 271 -6.44 -1.84 -6.89
C ILE A 271 -6.48 -0.41 -6.38
N LEU A 272 -5.80 -0.19 -5.27
CA LEU A 272 -5.70 1.09 -4.61
C LEU A 272 -4.26 1.58 -4.62
N GLU A 273 -4.07 2.87 -4.75
CA GLU A 273 -2.82 3.53 -4.37
C GLU A 273 -3.04 4.24 -3.04
N ILE A 274 -2.12 4.04 -2.11
CA ILE A 274 -2.16 4.64 -0.78
C ILE A 274 -0.92 5.51 -0.61
N PHE A 275 -1.12 6.83 -0.61
CA PHE A 275 -0.09 7.75 -0.14
C PHE A 275 -0.09 7.72 1.38
N ARG A 276 1.09 7.48 1.96
CA ARG A 276 1.34 7.57 3.39
C ARG A 276 2.35 8.66 3.67
N SER A 277 2.01 9.57 4.55
CA SER A 277 2.95 10.56 5.06
C SER A 277 4.03 9.91 5.94
N GLY A 278 5.15 10.59 6.13
CA GLY A 278 6.21 10.11 7.03
C GLY A 278 5.73 9.92 8.47
N PHE A 279 6.39 9.02 9.22
CA PHE A 279 6.06 8.74 10.63
C PHE A 279 6.35 9.94 11.54
N ASN A 280 7.29 10.79 11.15
CA ASN A 280 7.73 11.95 11.94
C ASN A 280 6.92 13.22 11.65
N GLU A 281 5.88 13.16 10.82
CA GLU A 281 4.97 14.29 10.65
C GLU A 281 4.16 14.50 11.92
N GLU A 282 3.90 15.77 12.29
CA GLU A 282 3.12 16.14 13.48
C GLU A 282 1.72 15.52 13.48
N PHE A 283 1.13 15.39 12.28
CA PHE A 283 -0.15 14.72 12.06
C PHE A 283 -0.03 13.72 10.90
N PRO A 284 0.43 12.48 11.16
CA PRO A 284 0.53 11.45 10.13
C PRO A 284 -0.83 11.16 9.52
N PHE A 285 -0.90 11.10 8.19
CA PHE A 285 -2.15 10.83 7.48
C PHE A 285 -1.92 9.96 6.25
N ASP A 286 -2.99 9.34 5.80
CA ASP A 286 -3.04 8.53 4.59
C ASP A 286 -4.05 9.14 3.60
N GLN A 287 -3.75 9.06 2.30
CA GLN A 287 -4.70 9.33 1.22
C GLN A 287 -4.84 8.08 0.39
N VAL A 288 -6.04 7.72 0.01
CA VAL A 288 -6.31 6.56 -0.82
C VAL A 288 -6.87 7.03 -2.15
N ARG A 289 -6.33 6.49 -3.25
CA ARG A 289 -6.85 6.66 -4.60
C ARG A 289 -7.20 5.31 -5.19
N MET A 290 -8.41 5.15 -5.71
CA MET A 290 -8.82 3.94 -6.41
C MET A 290 -8.36 4.02 -7.87
N ILE A 291 -7.54 3.05 -8.29
CA ILE A 291 -7.13 2.91 -9.69
C ILE A 291 -8.23 2.21 -10.48
N LYS A 292 -8.73 1.11 -9.95
CA LYS A 292 -9.90 0.38 -10.48
C LYS A 292 -10.57 -0.41 -9.37
N GLY A 293 -11.85 -0.61 -9.48
CA GLY A 293 -12.63 -1.37 -8.52
C GLY A 293 -13.83 -2.04 -9.16
N ARG A 294 -14.17 -3.23 -8.67
CA ARG A 294 -15.35 -3.99 -9.10
C ARG A 294 -16.11 -4.53 -7.91
N LYS A 295 -17.39 -4.74 -8.07
CA LYS A 295 -18.23 -5.39 -7.06
C LYS A 295 -19.11 -6.46 -7.68
N ASN A 296 -19.48 -7.40 -6.84
CA ASN A 296 -20.43 -8.44 -7.14
C ASN A 296 -21.39 -8.63 -5.96
N VAL A 297 -22.68 -8.49 -6.18
CA VAL A 297 -23.72 -8.50 -5.13
C VAL A 297 -24.81 -9.51 -5.47
N ASP A 298 -25.01 -10.50 -4.60
CA ASP A 298 -26.12 -11.44 -4.71
C ASP A 298 -27.42 -10.79 -4.21
N ILE A 299 -28.12 -10.09 -5.10
CA ILE A 299 -29.34 -9.35 -4.78
C ILE A 299 -30.46 -10.27 -4.25
N GLN A 300 -30.47 -11.55 -4.63
CA GLN A 300 -31.51 -12.50 -4.18
C GLN A 300 -31.30 -12.92 -2.72
N ARG A 301 -30.06 -12.91 -2.24
CA ARG A 301 -29.69 -13.34 -0.88
C ARG A 301 -29.38 -12.17 0.05
N THR A 302 -29.25 -10.98 -0.50
CA THR A 302 -29.01 -9.76 0.26
C THR A 302 -30.35 -9.31 0.86
N ASP A 303 -30.59 -9.67 2.13
CA ASP A 303 -31.68 -9.01 2.89
C ASP A 303 -31.30 -7.52 3.03
N THR A 304 -32.27 -6.64 2.95
CA THR A 304 -32.15 -5.17 3.04
C THR A 304 -31.64 -4.68 4.41
N VAL A 305 -30.65 -5.35 4.99
CA VAL A 305 -30.04 -4.92 6.25
C VAL A 305 -28.78 -4.13 5.92
N THR A 306 -28.92 -2.81 5.86
CA THR A 306 -27.78 -1.91 5.77
C THR A 306 -27.07 -1.87 7.12
N LEU A 307 -26.09 -2.75 7.31
CA LEU A 307 -25.19 -2.73 8.46
C LEU A 307 -23.93 -1.97 8.09
N ARG A 308 -23.60 -0.97 8.90
CA ARG A 308 -22.28 -0.31 8.82
C ARG A 308 -21.44 -0.84 9.96
N LEU A 309 -20.56 -1.76 9.62
CA LEU A 309 -19.58 -2.33 10.54
C LEU A 309 -18.30 -1.49 10.49
N LYS A 310 -17.55 -1.45 11.59
CA LYS A 310 -16.20 -0.87 11.62
C LYS A 310 -15.22 -1.90 11.05
N ALA A 311 -15.41 -2.18 9.78
CA ALA A 311 -14.58 -3.01 8.93
C ALA A 311 -14.32 -2.20 7.67
N GLY A 312 -13.51 -2.72 6.77
CA GLY A 312 -13.25 -2.09 5.49
C GLY A 312 -12.00 -1.23 5.47
N LEU A 313 -11.95 -0.32 4.49
CA LEU A 313 -10.71 0.36 4.11
C LEU A 313 -10.09 1.17 5.25
N GLN A 314 -10.88 1.97 5.98
CA GLN A 314 -10.40 2.75 7.12
C GLN A 314 -9.77 1.86 8.21
N THR A 315 -10.42 0.74 8.53
CA THR A 315 -9.89 -0.20 9.54
C THR A 315 -8.59 -0.84 9.06
N SER A 316 -8.51 -1.19 7.76
CA SER A 316 -7.27 -1.74 7.19
C SER A 316 -6.09 -0.75 7.31
N LEU A 317 -6.32 0.55 7.10
CA LEU A 317 -5.28 1.55 7.31
C LEU A 317 -4.84 1.65 8.78
N TYR A 318 -5.78 1.54 9.73
CA TYR A 318 -5.46 1.54 11.16
C TYR A 318 -4.74 0.28 11.65
N LEU A 319 -4.86 -0.83 10.93
CA LEU A 319 -4.19 -2.09 11.26
C LEU A 319 -2.69 -2.11 10.93
N ASP A 320 -2.11 -1.05 10.39
CA ASP A 320 -0.65 -0.90 10.39
C ASP A 320 -0.17 -0.61 11.83
N ILE A 321 0.07 -1.69 12.57
CA ILE A 321 0.35 -1.66 14.02
C ILE A 321 1.62 -0.91 14.35
N VAL A 322 2.67 -1.06 13.53
CA VAL A 322 3.97 -0.39 13.76
C VAL A 322 3.82 1.13 13.65
N ARG A 323 2.99 1.59 12.72
CA ARG A 323 2.72 3.01 12.51
C ARG A 323 1.76 3.58 13.57
N ASN A 324 0.67 2.86 13.83
CA ASN A 324 -0.46 3.37 14.64
C ASN A 324 -0.37 3.05 16.13
N LYS A 325 0.52 2.13 16.54
CA LYS A 325 0.85 1.75 17.92
C LYS A 325 -0.40 1.63 18.82
N PRO A 326 -1.27 0.63 18.59
CA PRO A 326 -2.41 0.40 19.47
C PRO A 326 -1.93 0.02 20.89
N GLU A 327 -2.84 0.02 21.86
CA GLU A 327 -2.54 -0.16 23.30
C GLU A 327 -1.60 -1.32 23.59
N PHE A 328 -1.80 -2.50 22.98
CA PHE A 328 -0.95 -3.67 23.20
C PHE A 328 0.46 -3.56 22.57
N PHE A 329 0.74 -2.50 21.83
CA PHE A 329 2.04 -2.18 21.25
C PHE A 329 2.46 -0.74 21.56
N ASN A 330 1.93 -0.17 22.64
CA ASN A 330 2.27 1.17 23.14
C ASN A 330 2.75 1.05 24.58
N GLU A 331 3.94 1.56 24.85
CA GLU A 331 4.68 1.45 26.12
C GLU A 331 3.87 1.96 27.32
N ASP A 332 3.07 3.01 27.13
CA ASP A 332 2.22 3.59 28.19
C ASP A 332 1.14 2.61 28.68
N PHE A 333 0.78 1.64 27.87
CA PHE A 333 -0.27 0.66 28.16
C PHE A 333 0.26 -0.73 28.56
N PHE A 334 1.57 -0.97 28.50
CA PHE A 334 2.14 -2.27 28.88
C PHE A 334 1.71 -2.78 30.25
N PRO A 335 1.54 -1.95 31.30
CA PRO A 335 1.06 -2.41 32.60
C PRO A 335 -0.35 -3.03 32.59
N TYR A 336 -1.13 -2.83 31.53
CA TYR A 336 -2.47 -3.39 31.38
C TYR A 336 -2.49 -4.73 30.66
N TYR A 337 -1.31 -5.27 30.30
CA TYR A 337 -1.14 -6.51 29.56
C TYR A 337 -0.14 -7.45 30.26
N THR A 338 -0.33 -8.74 30.08
CA THR A 338 0.69 -9.76 30.32
C THR A 338 1.37 -10.10 29.01
N TYR A 339 2.70 -10.23 29.04
CA TYR A 339 3.50 -10.63 27.88
C TYR A 339 4.37 -11.83 28.28
N ASP A 340 4.32 -12.89 27.47
CA ASP A 340 5.09 -14.10 27.67
C ASP A 340 5.81 -14.50 26.39
N MET A 341 7.10 -14.79 26.46
CA MET A 341 7.82 -15.38 25.34
C MET A 341 7.50 -16.88 25.30
N THR A 342 6.74 -17.30 24.30
CA THR A 342 6.18 -18.65 24.26
C THR A 342 6.86 -19.57 23.26
N ASP A 343 7.53 -19.01 22.23
CA ASP A 343 8.11 -19.82 21.18
C ASP A 343 9.24 -19.07 20.44
N ILE A 344 10.02 -19.83 19.65
CA ILE A 344 10.95 -19.32 18.65
C ILE A 344 10.69 -20.09 17.37
N ILE A 345 10.40 -19.37 16.30
CA ILE A 345 10.13 -19.96 14.98
C ILE A 345 11.08 -19.41 13.93
N LEU A 346 11.16 -20.07 12.77
CA LEU A 346 11.85 -19.55 11.60
C LEU A 346 10.91 -18.66 10.77
N ASP A 347 11.40 -17.51 10.31
CA ASP A 347 10.75 -16.64 9.33
C ASP A 347 11.80 -16.08 8.38
N GLU A 348 11.72 -16.40 7.09
CA GLU A 348 12.68 -15.98 6.06
C GLU A 348 14.15 -16.29 6.44
N ASP A 349 14.41 -17.54 6.87
CA ASP A 349 15.71 -18.03 7.36
C ASP A 349 16.28 -17.26 8.58
N ARG A 350 15.41 -16.53 9.33
CA ARG A 350 15.77 -15.82 10.57
C ARG A 350 14.96 -16.33 11.73
N TYR A 351 15.61 -16.47 12.86
CA TYR A 351 14.92 -16.83 14.09
C TYR A 351 14.08 -15.67 14.61
N THR A 352 12.86 -15.98 15.00
CA THR A 352 11.84 -15.01 15.39
C THR A 352 11.24 -15.40 16.74
N TYR A 353 11.33 -14.50 17.71
CA TYR A 353 10.63 -14.64 18.98
C TYR A 353 9.12 -14.55 18.77
N VAL A 354 8.37 -15.41 19.44
CA VAL A 354 6.92 -15.33 19.56
C VAL A 354 6.58 -14.84 20.96
N ILE A 355 6.08 -13.63 21.06
CA ILE A 355 5.60 -13.05 22.32
C ILE A 355 4.09 -13.08 22.30
N THR A 356 3.48 -13.86 23.19
CA THR A 356 2.04 -13.81 23.42
C THR A 356 1.70 -12.66 24.34
N PHE A 357 0.57 -12.01 24.09
CA PHE A 357 0.05 -10.97 24.97
C PHE A 357 -1.41 -11.19 25.27
N LYS A 358 -1.83 -10.75 26.46
CA LYS A 358 -3.21 -10.80 26.91
C LYS A 358 -3.53 -9.61 27.79
N GLN A 359 -4.61 -8.89 27.47
CA GLN A 359 -5.08 -7.75 28.27
C GLN A 359 -5.69 -8.24 29.59
N HIS A 360 -5.40 -7.53 30.68
CA HIS A 360 -5.94 -7.86 31.99
C HIS A 360 -7.44 -7.65 32.08
N THR A 361 -8.13 -8.56 32.81
CA THR A 361 -9.59 -8.55 32.91
C THR A 361 -10.17 -7.42 33.79
N TYR A 362 -9.33 -6.73 34.57
CA TYR A 362 -9.74 -5.57 35.36
C TYR A 362 -9.86 -4.28 34.54
N THR A 363 -9.40 -4.29 33.29
CA THR A 363 -9.56 -3.18 32.36
C THR A 363 -10.95 -3.18 31.73
N GLU A 364 -11.34 -2.06 31.09
CA GLU A 364 -12.59 -2.04 30.34
C GLU A 364 -12.51 -2.92 29.08
N PRO A 365 -13.52 -3.80 28.82
CA PRO A 365 -13.56 -4.58 27.60
C PRO A 365 -13.92 -3.72 26.38
N PRO A 366 -13.54 -4.13 25.15
CA PRO A 366 -13.08 -5.49 24.82
C PRO A 366 -11.62 -5.71 25.19
N HIS A 367 -11.28 -6.96 25.53
CA HIS A 367 -9.91 -7.34 25.82
C HIS A 367 -9.24 -7.92 24.57
N TYR A 368 -8.02 -7.47 24.28
CA TYR A 368 -7.20 -7.99 23.19
C TYR A 368 -6.24 -9.06 23.70
N GLU A 369 -6.02 -10.08 22.88
CA GLU A 369 -5.02 -11.12 23.11
C GLU A 369 -4.44 -11.56 21.76
N GLY A 370 -3.18 -12.03 21.75
CA GLY A 370 -2.55 -12.43 20.50
C GLY A 370 -1.06 -12.71 20.61
N LYS A 371 -0.39 -12.60 19.46
CA LYS A 371 1.04 -12.88 19.29
C LYS A 371 1.72 -11.73 18.54
N ILE A 372 2.94 -11.44 18.94
CA ILE A 372 3.86 -10.51 18.30
C ILE A 372 5.08 -11.31 17.88
N PHE A 373 5.47 -11.19 16.63
CA PHE A 373 6.59 -11.90 16.03
C PHE A 373 7.77 -10.94 15.84
N ILE A 374 8.88 -11.19 16.52
CA ILE A 374 10.04 -10.29 16.58
C ILE A 374 11.29 -11.01 16.10
N ASP A 375 11.91 -10.53 15.03
CA ASP A 375 13.20 -11.02 14.54
C ASP A 375 14.27 -10.94 15.64
N MET A 376 15.01 -12.04 15.87
CA MET A 376 15.94 -12.12 17.00
C MET A 376 17.18 -11.25 16.82
N GLU A 377 17.59 -10.95 15.63
CA GLU A 377 18.81 -10.22 15.32
C GLU A 377 18.56 -8.71 15.23
N SER A 378 17.64 -8.32 14.39
CA SER A 378 17.31 -6.91 14.15
C SER A 378 16.35 -6.32 15.19
N LEU A 379 15.61 -7.17 15.91
CA LEU A 379 14.46 -6.83 16.76
C LEU A 379 13.32 -6.14 15.98
N ALA A 380 13.23 -6.40 14.69
CA ALA A 380 12.14 -5.93 13.86
C ALA A 380 10.88 -6.77 14.09
N ILE A 381 9.74 -6.11 14.12
CA ILE A 381 8.44 -6.80 14.15
C ILE A 381 8.17 -7.37 12.75
N ARG A 382 7.93 -8.67 12.67
CA ARG A 382 7.64 -9.37 11.42
C ARG A 382 6.13 -9.49 11.18
N ALA A 383 5.37 -9.71 12.24
CA ALA A 383 3.92 -9.81 12.16
C ALA A 383 3.22 -9.62 13.50
N PHE A 384 1.92 -9.43 13.41
CA PHE A 384 0.97 -9.51 14.53
C PHE A 384 -0.17 -10.46 14.16
N GLU A 385 -0.55 -11.32 15.09
CA GLU A 385 -1.76 -12.14 15.04
C GLU A 385 -2.53 -11.89 16.34
N PHE A 386 -3.75 -11.34 16.26
CA PHE A 386 -4.48 -11.01 17.45
C PHE A 386 -6.00 -11.06 17.25
N ASN A 387 -6.70 -11.17 18.35
CA ASN A 387 -8.15 -11.21 18.37
C ASN A 387 -8.71 -10.46 19.58
N ILE A 388 -10.00 -10.20 19.53
CA ILE A 388 -10.75 -9.81 20.73
C ILE A 388 -11.11 -11.09 21.49
N ASN A 389 -10.81 -11.11 22.81
CA ASN A 389 -11.07 -12.27 23.68
C ASN A 389 -12.54 -12.72 23.56
N PRO A 390 -12.78 -14.02 23.28
CA PRO A 390 -14.12 -14.57 23.07
C PRO A 390 -15.10 -14.35 24.23
N GLU A 391 -14.62 -14.28 25.47
CA GLU A 391 -15.46 -14.06 26.66
C GLU A 391 -16.02 -12.63 26.72
N THR A 392 -15.27 -11.66 26.16
CA THR A 392 -15.61 -10.24 26.23
C THR A 392 -16.06 -9.64 24.91
N ILE A 393 -15.97 -10.40 23.80
CA ILE A 393 -16.29 -9.95 22.44
C ILE A 393 -17.69 -9.30 22.31
N LYS A 394 -18.68 -9.79 23.06
CA LYS A 394 -20.03 -9.21 23.01
C LYS A 394 -20.07 -7.74 23.45
N LYS A 395 -19.18 -7.33 24.35
CA LYS A 395 -19.02 -5.95 24.82
C LYS A 395 -18.33 -5.06 23.78
N ALA A 396 -17.68 -5.67 22.78
CA ALA A 396 -17.07 -4.95 21.66
C ALA A 396 -18.08 -4.42 20.63
N ALA A 397 -19.36 -4.74 20.74
CA ALA A 397 -20.36 -4.32 19.75
C ALA A 397 -20.36 -2.80 19.49
N LYS A 398 -20.15 -1.98 20.54
CA LYS A 398 -20.08 -0.52 20.43
C LYS A 398 -18.87 -0.01 19.61
N TYR A 399 -17.82 -0.84 19.49
CA TYR A 399 -16.59 -0.51 18.74
C TYR A 399 -16.60 -1.09 17.33
N LEU A 400 -17.28 -2.23 17.12
CA LEU A 400 -17.29 -2.94 15.84
C LEU A 400 -18.47 -2.60 14.94
N VAL A 401 -19.56 -2.05 15.52
CA VAL A 401 -20.81 -1.74 14.81
C VAL A 401 -21.03 -0.22 14.81
N ILE A 402 -20.81 0.43 13.69
CA ILE A 402 -21.00 1.89 13.55
C ILE A 402 -22.48 2.23 13.46
N HIS A 403 -23.24 1.48 12.66
CA HIS A 403 -24.65 1.70 12.45
C HIS A 403 -25.40 0.39 12.28
N LYS A 404 -26.53 0.28 12.95
CA LYS A 404 -27.48 -0.83 12.76
C LYS A 404 -28.91 -0.29 12.73
N PRO A 405 -29.82 -0.88 11.95
CA PRO A 405 -31.23 -0.54 12.03
C PRO A 405 -31.80 -0.84 13.41
N ARG A 406 -32.76 0.00 13.89
CA ARG A 406 -33.32 -0.11 15.25
C ARG A 406 -33.97 -1.45 15.56
N ASN A 407 -34.46 -2.15 14.54
CA ASN A 407 -35.17 -3.43 14.65
C ASN A 407 -34.23 -4.66 14.55
N PHE A 408 -32.89 -4.47 14.59
CA PHE A 408 -31.92 -5.56 14.57
C PHE A 408 -31.05 -5.56 15.82
N ASP A 409 -30.79 -6.78 16.32
CA ASP A 409 -29.72 -7.07 17.28
C ASP A 409 -28.51 -7.57 16.50
N VAL A 410 -27.35 -6.96 16.73
CA VAL A 410 -26.06 -7.33 16.13
C VAL A 410 -25.11 -7.65 17.26
N ILE A 411 -24.68 -8.92 17.32
CA ILE A 411 -23.83 -9.44 18.39
C ILE A 411 -22.53 -9.93 17.73
N PRO A 412 -21.36 -9.36 18.01
CA PRO A 412 -20.08 -9.90 17.57
C PRO A 412 -19.83 -11.26 18.20
N VAL A 413 -19.29 -12.17 17.41
CA VAL A 413 -18.97 -13.56 17.80
C VAL A 413 -17.46 -13.79 17.82
N SER A 414 -16.75 -13.28 16.82
CA SER A 414 -15.28 -13.26 16.76
C SER A 414 -14.80 -12.04 15.99
N ALA A 415 -13.58 -11.61 16.30
CA ALA A 415 -12.87 -10.59 15.55
C ALA A 415 -11.39 -10.96 15.58
N GLN A 416 -10.83 -11.31 14.44
CA GLN A 416 -9.48 -11.80 14.26
C GLN A 416 -8.73 -10.91 13.27
N TYR A 417 -7.46 -10.66 13.56
CA TYR A 417 -6.63 -9.76 12.76
C TYR A 417 -5.25 -10.38 12.57
N TYR A 418 -4.72 -10.22 11.36
CA TYR A 418 -3.36 -10.61 11.01
C TYR A 418 -2.71 -9.47 10.23
N VAL A 419 -1.48 -9.12 10.61
CA VAL A 419 -0.69 -8.06 9.95
C VAL A 419 0.71 -8.60 9.74
N ARG A 420 1.23 -8.47 8.52
CA ARG A 420 2.57 -8.90 8.15
C ARG A 420 3.36 -7.77 7.52
N TYR A 421 4.65 -7.75 7.84
CA TYR A 421 5.65 -6.86 7.25
C TYR A 421 6.65 -7.67 6.45
N GLN A 422 7.12 -7.12 5.35
CA GLN A 422 8.13 -7.73 4.49
C GLN A 422 9.35 -6.83 4.34
N ASN A 423 10.51 -7.45 4.11
CA ASN A 423 11.76 -6.74 3.89
C ASN A 423 11.88 -6.32 2.41
N GLU A 424 12.25 -5.08 2.20
CA GLU A 424 12.60 -4.50 0.91
C GLU A 424 13.83 -3.62 1.08
N LYS A 425 14.99 -4.00 0.50
CA LYS A 425 16.25 -3.25 0.58
C LYS A 425 16.61 -2.84 2.02
N ASP A 426 16.69 -3.80 2.91
CA ASP A 426 17.04 -3.62 4.34
C ASP A 426 16.04 -2.79 5.18
N ARG A 427 14.85 -2.53 4.66
CA ARG A 427 13.75 -1.88 5.38
C ARG A 427 12.49 -2.71 5.31
N LEU A 428 11.73 -2.70 6.38
CA LEU A 428 10.43 -3.35 6.44
C LEU A 428 9.31 -2.40 6.03
N TYR A 429 8.34 -2.95 5.32
CA TYR A 429 7.11 -2.29 4.89
C TYR A 429 5.92 -3.17 5.20
N LEU A 430 4.76 -2.57 5.34
CA LEU A 430 3.51 -3.31 5.41
C LEU A 430 3.37 -4.19 4.16
N ALA A 431 3.07 -5.48 4.35
CA ALA A 431 2.89 -6.44 3.26
C ALA A 431 1.44 -6.89 3.13
N TYR A 432 0.82 -7.25 4.26
CA TYR A 432 -0.51 -7.85 4.25
C TYR A 432 -1.29 -7.53 5.51
N ILE A 433 -2.59 -7.34 5.35
CA ILE A 433 -3.57 -7.19 6.43
C ILE A 433 -4.75 -8.11 6.14
N LEU A 434 -5.18 -8.83 7.15
CA LEU A 434 -6.43 -9.58 7.19
C LEU A 434 -7.25 -9.14 8.41
N SER A 435 -8.53 -8.88 8.20
CA SER A 435 -9.52 -8.68 9.25
C SER A 435 -10.70 -9.61 8.99
N ASP A 436 -10.97 -10.51 9.92
CA ASP A 436 -12.09 -11.47 9.86
C ASP A 436 -13.00 -11.29 11.07
N ASN A 437 -14.21 -10.78 10.83
CA ASN A 437 -15.16 -10.47 11.89
C ASN A 437 -16.47 -11.23 11.65
N VAL A 438 -16.91 -11.97 12.66
CA VAL A 438 -18.15 -12.74 12.64
C VAL A 438 -19.19 -12.10 13.55
N PHE A 439 -20.40 -11.92 13.03
CA PHE A 439 -21.53 -11.35 13.74
C PHE A 439 -22.72 -12.28 13.68
N ARG A 440 -23.47 -12.34 14.78
CA ARG A 440 -24.81 -12.92 14.82
C ARG A 440 -25.84 -11.81 14.76
N ILE A 441 -26.69 -11.85 13.74
CA ILE A 441 -27.68 -10.81 13.45
C ILE A 441 -29.06 -11.43 13.58
N ARG A 442 -29.94 -10.76 14.36
CA ARG A 442 -31.31 -11.17 14.58
C ARG A 442 -32.24 -9.97 14.44
N LYS A 443 -33.33 -10.11 13.70
CA LYS A 443 -34.45 -9.14 13.74
C LYS A 443 -35.19 -9.32 15.05
N LYS A 444 -35.49 -8.24 15.78
CA LYS A 444 -36.07 -8.29 17.14
C LYS A 444 -37.36 -9.12 17.25
N ASN A 445 -38.14 -9.15 16.18
CA ASN A 445 -39.42 -9.92 16.15
C ASN A 445 -39.23 -11.33 15.58
N GLN A 446 -38.01 -11.82 15.41
CA GLN A 446 -37.71 -13.17 14.88
C GLN A 446 -36.93 -13.96 15.91
N LEU A 447 -37.22 -15.27 16.03
CA LEU A 447 -36.49 -16.19 16.92
C LEU A 447 -35.15 -16.64 16.29
N ILE A 448 -35.06 -16.62 14.97
CA ILE A 448 -33.90 -17.15 14.25
C ILE A 448 -32.88 -16.02 14.05
N SER A 449 -31.65 -16.27 14.49
CA SER A 449 -30.49 -15.44 14.17
C SER A 449 -29.73 -16.00 12.96
N ARG A 450 -29.05 -15.13 12.21
CA ARG A 450 -28.21 -15.50 11.09
C ARG A 450 -26.78 -15.05 11.35
N THR A 451 -25.83 -15.86 10.91
CA THR A 451 -24.41 -15.52 11.00
C THR A 451 -23.98 -14.76 9.76
N PHE A 452 -23.30 -13.65 9.99
CA PHE A 452 -22.63 -12.86 8.95
C PHE A 452 -21.14 -12.80 9.27
N GLN A 453 -20.31 -12.94 8.26
CA GLN A 453 -18.87 -12.80 8.36
C GLN A 453 -18.42 -11.72 7.38
N THR A 454 -17.61 -10.77 7.85
CA THR A 454 -16.95 -9.77 7.01
C THR A 454 -15.46 -10.08 6.98
N ILE A 455 -14.93 -10.28 5.79
CA ILE A 455 -13.51 -10.54 5.58
C ILE A 455 -12.96 -9.40 4.75
N THR A 456 -11.92 -8.76 5.25
CA THR A 456 -11.19 -7.69 4.56
C THR A 456 -9.74 -8.10 4.41
N GLU A 457 -9.23 -8.03 3.20
CA GLU A 457 -7.86 -8.36 2.84
C GLU A 457 -7.22 -7.17 2.13
N MET A 458 -6.00 -6.82 2.51
CA MET A 458 -5.19 -5.81 1.83
C MET A 458 -3.77 -6.35 1.65
N ALA A 459 -3.32 -6.49 0.41
CA ALA A 459 -1.97 -6.94 0.09
C ALA A 459 -1.22 -5.85 -0.69
N VAL A 460 -0.05 -5.47 -0.21
CA VAL A 460 0.83 -4.53 -0.90
C VAL A 460 1.52 -5.27 -2.05
N THR A 461 1.35 -4.77 -3.26
CA THR A 461 1.88 -5.38 -4.49
C THR A 461 3.00 -4.58 -5.14
N ASP A 462 3.15 -3.30 -4.80
CA ASP A 462 4.27 -2.45 -5.19
C ASP A 462 4.48 -1.32 -4.17
N ILE A 463 5.73 -0.86 -4.04
CA ILE A 463 6.15 0.16 -3.09
C ILE A 463 6.97 1.21 -3.82
N GLN A 464 6.57 2.48 -3.73
CA GLN A 464 7.29 3.60 -4.32
C GLN A 464 7.73 4.57 -3.21
N THR A 465 9.05 4.74 -3.06
CA THR A 465 9.66 5.64 -2.06
C THR A 465 10.28 6.89 -2.66
N GLN A 466 10.35 6.98 -4.00
CA GLN A 466 10.89 8.12 -4.74
C GLN A 466 9.77 8.86 -5.46
N ASN A 467 9.89 10.19 -5.58
CA ASN A 467 8.89 11.04 -6.23
C ASN A 467 7.47 10.84 -5.67
N VAL A 468 7.40 10.64 -4.36
CA VAL A 468 6.14 10.43 -3.65
C VAL A 468 5.40 11.75 -3.57
N THR A 469 4.20 11.81 -4.14
CA THR A 469 3.37 13.02 -4.16
C THR A 469 1.98 12.74 -3.60
N ARG A 470 1.40 13.73 -2.93
CA ARG A 470 0.02 13.68 -2.44
C ARG A 470 -0.96 13.65 -3.61
N PHE A 471 -2.06 12.97 -3.43
CA PHE A 471 -3.13 12.96 -4.43
C PHE A 471 -3.94 14.26 -4.40
N LYS A 472 -4.45 14.66 -5.56
CA LYS A 472 -5.38 15.79 -5.65
C LYS A 472 -6.70 15.43 -4.97
N GLN A 473 -7.34 16.39 -4.31
CA GLN A 473 -8.58 16.18 -3.54
C GLN A 473 -9.67 15.40 -4.32
N LYS A 474 -9.80 15.65 -5.61
CA LYS A 474 -10.78 14.98 -6.49
C LYS A 474 -10.46 13.51 -6.81
N GLU A 475 -9.25 13.05 -6.51
CA GLU A 475 -8.79 11.68 -6.76
C GLU A 475 -8.88 10.81 -5.50
N ILE A 476 -9.15 11.45 -4.35
CA ILE A 476 -9.17 10.77 -3.05
C ILE A 476 -10.48 9.99 -2.89
N THR A 477 -10.34 8.71 -2.57
CA THR A 477 -11.43 7.82 -2.20
C THR A 477 -11.85 8.08 -0.75
N ASP A 478 -13.13 8.21 -0.47
CA ASP A 478 -13.62 8.37 0.91
C ASP A 478 -13.50 7.04 1.69
N VAL A 479 -12.51 6.97 2.56
CA VAL A 479 -12.25 5.79 3.40
C VAL A 479 -13.33 5.55 4.46
N ASN A 480 -14.19 6.54 4.72
CA ASN A 480 -15.27 6.46 5.71
C ASN A 480 -16.60 5.98 5.11
N ASP A 481 -16.75 6.00 3.79
CA ASP A 481 -17.95 5.46 3.14
C ASP A 481 -17.85 3.95 2.93
N LEU A 482 -18.98 3.29 2.72
CA LEU A 482 -19.02 1.89 2.39
C LEU A 482 -18.31 1.66 1.04
N PHE A 483 -17.28 0.83 1.06
CA PHE A 483 -16.45 0.58 -0.12
C PHE A 483 -17.26 0.09 -1.33
N ILE A 484 -18.30 -0.72 -1.09
CA ILE A 484 -19.22 -1.20 -2.12
C ILE A 484 -19.92 -0.08 -2.90
N ASN A 485 -20.12 1.09 -2.30
CA ASN A 485 -20.78 2.22 -2.98
C ASN A 485 -19.86 2.91 -3.98
N GLN A 486 -18.55 2.75 -3.82
CA GLN A 486 -17.52 3.46 -4.57
C GLN A 486 -16.97 2.67 -5.76
N VAL A 487 -17.29 1.38 -5.85
CA VAL A 487 -16.80 0.49 -6.92
C VAL A 487 -17.85 0.23 -7.99
N GLY A 488 -17.36 0.02 -9.24
CA GLY A 488 -18.18 -0.27 -10.41
C GLY A 488 -18.77 -1.68 -10.44
N GLY A 489 -19.38 -2.04 -11.56
CA GLY A 489 -19.89 -3.39 -11.80
C GLY A 489 -18.80 -4.44 -11.96
N TYR A 490 -19.23 -5.70 -12.13
CA TYR A 490 -18.32 -6.82 -12.37
C TYR A 490 -17.74 -6.76 -13.79
N ASP A 491 -16.43 -7.05 -13.90
CA ASP A 491 -15.69 -7.18 -15.15
C ASP A 491 -14.78 -8.41 -14.99
N GLU A 492 -14.85 -9.37 -15.90
CA GLU A 492 -14.12 -10.63 -15.83
C GLU A 492 -12.62 -10.43 -16.10
N ASP A 493 -12.28 -9.56 -17.06
CA ASP A 493 -10.89 -9.23 -17.45
C ASP A 493 -10.28 -8.09 -16.63
N PHE A 494 -10.89 -7.78 -15.52
CA PHE A 494 -10.63 -6.63 -14.68
C PHE A 494 -9.16 -6.45 -14.26
N TRP A 495 -8.46 -7.54 -13.95
CA TRP A 495 -7.16 -7.45 -13.28
C TRP A 495 -6.01 -7.02 -14.19
N GLY A 496 -6.11 -7.26 -15.52
CA GLY A 496 -5.02 -6.91 -16.44
C GLY A 496 -3.65 -7.39 -15.95
N GLU A 497 -2.70 -6.48 -15.80
CA GLU A 497 -1.33 -6.77 -15.34
C GLU A 497 -1.16 -6.82 -13.81
N TYR A 498 -2.15 -6.39 -13.03
CA TYR A 498 -2.04 -6.31 -11.58
C TYR A 498 -2.07 -7.68 -10.91
N ASN A 499 -1.20 -7.85 -9.89
CA ASN A 499 -1.27 -8.97 -8.98
C ASN A 499 -2.47 -8.82 -8.04
N TYR A 500 -3.08 -9.94 -7.70
CA TYR A 500 -4.22 -10.01 -6.79
C TYR A 500 -4.22 -11.34 -6.03
N ILE A 501 -4.89 -11.38 -4.87
CA ILE A 501 -5.07 -12.62 -4.11
C ILE A 501 -6.06 -13.49 -4.85
N GLN A 502 -5.66 -14.72 -5.21
CA GLN A 502 -6.56 -15.68 -5.85
C GLN A 502 -7.77 -15.94 -4.94
N PRO A 503 -9.01 -15.88 -5.45
CA PRO A 503 -10.17 -16.30 -4.69
C PRO A 503 -10.02 -17.76 -4.22
N ASP A 504 -10.50 -18.07 -3.01
CA ASP A 504 -10.72 -19.46 -2.61
C ASP A 504 -11.84 -20.09 -3.46
N GLU A 505 -11.92 -21.42 -3.52
CA GLU A 505 -12.93 -22.10 -4.33
C GLU A 505 -14.37 -21.59 -4.07
N PRO A 506 -14.84 -21.47 -2.81
CA PRO A 506 -16.18 -20.93 -2.53
C PRO A 506 -16.38 -19.50 -3.02
N LEU A 507 -15.34 -18.68 -2.99
CA LEU A 507 -15.38 -17.31 -3.48
C LEU A 507 -15.39 -17.24 -5.00
N GLU A 508 -14.60 -18.09 -5.69
CA GLU A 508 -14.58 -18.18 -7.14
C GLU A 508 -15.94 -18.68 -7.69
N GLU A 509 -16.53 -19.68 -7.07
CA GLU A 509 -17.88 -20.14 -7.40
C GLU A 509 -18.94 -19.04 -7.19
N ALA A 510 -18.82 -18.28 -6.11
CA ALA A 510 -19.71 -17.17 -5.84
C ALA A 510 -19.57 -16.06 -6.90
N LEU A 511 -18.35 -15.71 -7.30
CA LEU A 511 -18.08 -14.74 -8.37
C LEU A 511 -18.73 -15.17 -9.69
N LYS A 512 -18.53 -16.42 -10.10
CA LYS A 512 -19.13 -16.98 -11.32
C LYS A 512 -20.67 -17.02 -11.25
N ARG A 513 -21.23 -17.42 -10.11
CA ARG A 513 -22.69 -17.49 -9.89
C ARG A 513 -23.35 -16.12 -9.97
N ILE A 514 -22.76 -15.14 -9.29
CA ILE A 514 -23.35 -13.80 -9.19
C ILE A 514 -23.15 -13.04 -10.51
N GLY A 515 -22.00 -13.23 -11.21
CA GLY A 515 -21.76 -12.69 -12.56
C GLY A 515 -22.85 -13.12 -13.54
N LYS A 516 -23.14 -14.42 -13.63
CA LYS A 516 -24.21 -14.97 -14.49
C LYS A 516 -25.62 -14.44 -14.14
N LEU A 517 -25.88 -14.10 -12.88
CA LEU A 517 -27.15 -13.50 -12.46
C LEU A 517 -27.29 -12.04 -12.91
N MET A 518 -26.17 -11.32 -13.01
CA MET A 518 -26.16 -9.93 -13.49
C MET A 518 -26.33 -9.85 -15.01
N GLU A 519 -25.69 -10.73 -15.77
CA GLU A 519 -25.84 -10.85 -17.23
C GLU A 519 -27.30 -11.12 -17.63
N ARG A 520 -27.99 -12.06 -16.94
CA ARG A 520 -29.41 -12.37 -17.18
C ARG A 520 -30.40 -11.25 -16.82
N LYS A 521 -29.98 -10.23 -16.08
CA LYS A 521 -30.80 -9.07 -15.72
C LYS A 521 -30.51 -7.82 -16.55
N GLY A 522 -29.42 -7.83 -17.32
CA GLY A 522 -29.06 -6.79 -18.30
C GLY A 522 -29.71 -7.01 -19.67
N GLU A 523 -30.32 -8.17 -19.89
CA GLU A 523 -31.24 -8.48 -20.99
C GLU A 523 -32.70 -8.20 -20.52
#